data_e4e02fe7a081bada8f890d13ee3577cb
#
_entry.id   e4e02fe7a081bada8f890d13ee3577cb
#
_cell.length_a   1.000
_cell.length_b   1.000
_cell.length_c   1.000
_cell.angle_alpha   90.00
_cell.angle_beta   90.00
_cell.angle_gamma   90.00
#
_symmetry.space_group_name_H-M   'P 1'
#
loop_
_entity.id
_entity.type
_entity.pdbx_description
1 polymer ?
#
loop_
_entity_poly.entity_id
_entity_poly.type
_entity_poly.pdbx_seq_one_letter_code
_entity_poly.pdbx_strand_id
1 'polypeptide(L)'
;MATLDVINLAKEKVGSIELADALVNANLDNADALFYEVVKAQLASRRSGGRTVKNRSLVSGGGKKPYRQKGTGRARQGSIRASQWVGGGKAMAPKFRDYEYHVPKKMRRAAIRAAISKRNADKALFILDNWQLSKPSTKAVALAFEKLGLDDALVIDAKNETLFKSIRNAQRFDFLPVEGANVYDILRHRTLILTQAGAKALEGAFA
;
A
#
# COMPACT_ATOMS: atom_id res chain seq x y z
N MET A 1 7.40 -28.16 -5.24
CA MET A 1 6.32 -27.75 -4.31
C MET A 1 6.90 -27.66 -2.91
N ALA A 2 6.62 -26.59 -2.19
CA ALA A 2 7.06 -26.42 -0.81
C ALA A 2 5.96 -26.88 0.14
N THR A 3 6.34 -27.68 1.13
CA THR A 3 5.41 -28.15 2.19
C THR A 3 5.50 -27.22 3.38
N LEU A 4 4.40 -26.62 3.78
CA LEU A 4 4.31 -25.74 4.93
C LEU A 4 3.40 -26.33 5.98
N ASP A 5 3.75 -26.12 7.25
CA ASP A 5 2.96 -26.60 8.38
C ASP A 5 1.71 -25.74 8.56
N VAL A 6 0.58 -26.40 8.76
CA VAL A 6 -0.69 -25.77 9.11
C VAL A 6 -0.86 -25.83 10.61
N ILE A 7 -1.12 -24.68 11.23
CA ILE A 7 -1.30 -24.55 12.67
C ILE A 7 -2.73 -24.13 13.00
N ASN A 8 -3.17 -24.47 14.22
CA ASN A 8 -4.41 -23.95 14.78
C ASN A 8 -4.16 -22.65 15.58
N LEU A 9 -5.23 -22.05 16.10
CA LEU A 9 -5.14 -20.85 16.94
C LEU A 9 -4.42 -21.09 18.31
N ALA A 10 -4.17 -22.35 18.67
CA ALA A 10 -3.38 -22.72 19.84
C ALA A 10 -1.90 -22.95 19.52
N LYS A 11 -1.47 -22.67 18.28
CA LYS A 11 -0.09 -22.88 17.75
C LYS A 11 0.30 -24.37 17.64
N GLU A 12 -0.66 -25.27 17.61
CA GLU A 12 -0.41 -26.71 17.42
C GLU A 12 -0.47 -27.04 15.92
N LYS A 13 0.40 -27.94 15.48
CA LYS A 13 0.41 -28.43 14.09
C LYS A 13 -0.77 -29.36 13.87
N VAL A 14 -1.66 -28.99 12.94
CA VAL A 14 -2.84 -29.77 12.55
C VAL A 14 -2.59 -30.57 11.30
N GLY A 15 -1.75 -30.07 10.40
CA GLY A 15 -1.50 -30.71 9.10
C GLY A 15 -0.39 -30.02 8.34
N SER A 16 -0.33 -30.28 7.05
CA SER A 16 0.58 -29.62 6.11
C SER A 16 -0.17 -29.29 4.82
N ILE A 17 0.26 -28.23 4.15
CA ILE A 17 -0.24 -27.83 2.85
C ILE A 17 0.93 -27.74 1.86
N GLU A 18 0.71 -28.19 0.64
CA GLU A 18 1.66 -28.05 -0.45
C GLU A 18 1.30 -26.82 -1.28
N LEU A 19 2.26 -25.94 -1.50
CA LEU A 19 2.13 -24.75 -2.33
C LEU A 19 3.20 -24.73 -3.41
N ALA A 20 2.91 -24.07 -4.52
CA ALA A 20 3.85 -23.93 -5.62
C ALA A 20 5.14 -23.20 -5.18
N ASP A 21 6.31 -23.71 -5.54
CA ASP A 21 7.61 -23.09 -5.24
C ASP A 21 7.70 -21.66 -5.79
N ALA A 22 7.04 -21.41 -6.93
CA ALA A 22 6.97 -20.08 -7.50
C ALA A 22 6.34 -19.02 -6.57
N LEU A 23 5.51 -19.42 -5.61
CA LEU A 23 4.87 -18.51 -4.65
C LEU A 23 5.69 -18.35 -3.37
N VAL A 24 6.29 -19.43 -2.88
CA VAL A 24 6.86 -19.50 -1.52
C VAL A 24 8.39 -19.50 -1.53
N ASN A 25 9.00 -19.96 -2.61
CA ASN A 25 10.45 -20.05 -2.81
C ASN A 25 10.89 -19.32 -4.09
N ALA A 26 10.24 -18.20 -4.42
CA ALA A 26 10.63 -17.39 -5.56
C ALA A 26 12.07 -16.86 -5.39
N ASN A 27 12.79 -16.71 -6.51
CA ASN A 27 14.12 -16.12 -6.50
C ASN A 27 14.05 -14.68 -5.95
N LEU A 28 14.88 -14.38 -4.95
CA LEU A 28 14.95 -13.07 -4.29
C LEU A 28 16.04 -12.17 -4.89
N ASP A 29 16.76 -12.62 -5.92
CA ASP A 29 17.72 -11.78 -6.63
C ASP A 29 17.01 -10.54 -7.19
N ASN A 30 17.51 -9.36 -6.88
CA ASN A 30 16.89 -8.07 -7.24
C ASN A 30 15.46 -7.82 -6.69
N ALA A 31 15.02 -8.58 -5.67
CA ALA A 31 13.70 -8.40 -5.07
C ALA A 31 13.50 -6.98 -4.52
N ASP A 32 14.53 -6.37 -3.94
CA ASP A 32 14.47 -5.02 -3.37
C ASP A 32 14.18 -3.96 -4.44
N ALA A 33 14.71 -4.11 -5.64
CA ALA A 33 14.40 -3.21 -6.76
C ALA A 33 12.93 -3.35 -7.20
N LEU A 34 12.41 -4.59 -7.27
CA LEU A 34 10.99 -4.85 -7.56
C LEU A 34 10.08 -4.28 -6.47
N PHE A 35 10.44 -4.46 -5.20
CA PHE A 35 9.68 -3.90 -4.08
C PHE A 35 9.66 -2.38 -4.15
N TYR A 36 10.79 -1.74 -4.39
CA TYR A 36 10.87 -0.29 -4.50
C TYR A 36 9.94 0.26 -5.58
N GLU A 37 9.99 -0.27 -6.80
CA GLU A 37 9.16 0.21 -7.90
C GLU A 37 7.66 -0.01 -7.66
N VAL A 38 7.27 -1.18 -7.15
CA VAL A 38 5.85 -1.48 -6.89
C VAL A 38 5.31 -0.68 -5.71
N VAL A 39 6.05 -0.58 -4.61
CA VAL A 39 5.63 0.22 -3.43
C VAL A 39 5.57 1.70 -3.78
N LYS A 40 6.55 2.23 -4.52
CA LYS A 40 6.55 3.61 -5.00
C LYS A 40 5.30 3.91 -5.83
N ALA A 41 4.92 3.01 -6.76
CA ALA A 41 3.70 3.16 -7.55
C ALA A 41 2.44 3.12 -6.66
N GLN A 42 2.35 2.20 -5.71
CA GLN A 42 1.22 2.11 -4.77
C GLN A 42 1.08 3.36 -3.91
N LEU A 43 2.18 3.89 -3.39
CA LEU A 43 2.17 5.13 -2.60
C LEU A 43 1.85 6.36 -3.46
N ALA A 44 2.30 6.39 -4.71
CA ALA A 44 2.00 7.45 -5.65
C ALA A 44 0.51 7.49 -6.00
N SER A 45 -0.13 6.35 -6.25
CA SER A 45 -1.57 6.26 -6.56
C SER A 45 -2.48 6.66 -5.39
N ARG A 46 -1.99 6.59 -4.14
CA ARG A 46 -2.73 7.08 -2.95
C ARG A 46 -2.79 8.60 -2.84
N ARG A 47 -1.98 9.33 -3.64
CA ARG A 47 -1.93 10.80 -3.58
C ARG A 47 -3.05 11.41 -4.41
N SER A 48 -3.89 12.24 -3.80
CA SER A 48 -5.01 12.90 -4.48
C SER A 48 -4.58 13.97 -5.50
N GLY A 49 -3.38 14.55 -5.37
CA GLY A 49 -2.87 15.57 -6.30
C GLY A 49 -3.71 16.85 -6.44
N GLY A 50 -4.73 17.03 -5.59
CA GLY A 50 -5.74 18.10 -5.72
C GLY A 50 -5.26 19.52 -5.41
N ARG A 51 -4.00 19.70 -4.97
CA ARG A 51 -3.49 21.02 -4.63
C ARG A 51 -3.22 21.86 -5.88
N THR A 52 -3.91 23.01 -5.96
CA THR A 52 -3.69 23.98 -7.05
C THR A 52 -3.65 25.40 -6.52
N VAL A 53 -2.88 26.26 -7.13
CA VAL A 53 -2.78 27.68 -6.79
C VAL A 53 -2.76 28.49 -8.07
N LYS A 54 -3.41 29.67 -8.07
CA LYS A 54 -3.50 30.54 -9.22
C LYS A 54 -2.11 31.10 -9.61
N ASN A 55 -1.70 30.85 -10.82
CA ASN A 55 -0.55 31.47 -11.44
C ASN A 55 -0.94 32.86 -12.02
N ARG A 56 0.03 33.59 -12.57
CA ARG A 56 -0.17 34.90 -13.16
C ARG A 56 -1.29 34.96 -14.22
N SER A 57 -1.51 33.89 -14.94
CA SER A 57 -2.55 33.82 -15.99
C SER A 57 -3.96 33.63 -15.39
N LEU A 58 -4.07 32.91 -14.28
CA LEU A 58 -5.35 32.53 -13.65
C LEU A 58 -5.88 33.59 -12.64
N VAL A 59 -5.02 34.51 -12.17
CA VAL A 59 -5.45 35.59 -11.29
C VAL A 59 -6.28 36.58 -12.10
N SER A 60 -7.45 36.95 -11.59
CA SER A 60 -8.31 37.98 -12.19
C SER A 60 -7.66 39.36 -12.10
N GLY A 61 -7.99 40.25 -13.04
CA GLY A 61 -7.47 41.62 -13.10
C GLY A 61 -6.27 41.81 -14.06
N GLY A 62 -5.63 42.94 -14.04
CA GLY A 62 -4.53 43.27 -14.93
C GLY A 62 -5.01 43.71 -16.34
N GLY A 63 -4.24 43.42 -17.37
CA GLY A 63 -4.53 43.84 -18.75
C GLY A 63 -3.92 45.18 -19.11
N LYS A 64 -4.01 46.19 -18.26
CA LYS A 64 -3.39 47.50 -18.47
C LYS A 64 -2.01 47.54 -17.81
N LYS A 65 -1.02 48.12 -18.49
CA LYS A 65 0.31 48.38 -17.91
C LYS A 65 0.18 49.37 -16.74
N PRO A 66 0.77 49.11 -15.55
CA PRO A 66 0.60 49.95 -14.36
C PRO A 66 1.05 51.41 -14.57
N TYR A 67 2.12 51.60 -15.30
CA TYR A 67 2.68 52.94 -15.63
C TYR A 67 3.57 52.85 -16.89
N ARG A 68 3.93 54.01 -17.45
CA ARG A 68 4.79 54.11 -18.64
C ARG A 68 6.17 53.51 -18.41
N GLN A 69 6.83 53.07 -19.52
CA GLN A 69 8.06 52.31 -19.51
C GLN A 69 9.26 53.07 -18.92
N LYS A 70 9.33 54.37 -19.11
CA LYS A 70 10.41 55.28 -18.68
C LYS A 70 9.83 56.55 -18.07
N GLY A 71 10.65 57.31 -17.32
CA GLY A 71 10.29 58.62 -16.78
C GLY A 71 9.41 58.58 -15.51
N THR A 72 9.37 57.46 -14.76
CA THR A 72 8.65 57.33 -13.47
C THR A 72 9.57 57.17 -12.26
N GLY A 73 10.89 56.99 -12.45
CA GLY A 73 11.83 56.67 -11.38
C GLY A 73 11.62 55.31 -10.70
N ARG A 74 10.60 54.54 -11.12
CA ARG A 74 10.25 53.24 -10.55
C ARG A 74 10.76 52.10 -11.40
N ALA A 75 10.88 50.90 -10.79
CA ALA A 75 11.21 49.67 -11.52
C ALA A 75 10.14 49.38 -12.59
N ARG A 76 10.57 48.92 -13.77
CA ARG A 76 9.68 48.62 -14.90
C ARG A 76 8.73 47.48 -14.55
N GLN A 77 7.44 47.65 -14.81
CA GLN A 77 6.41 46.68 -14.54
C GLN A 77 5.49 46.48 -15.75
N GLY A 78 5.14 45.24 -16.04
CA GLY A 78 4.24 44.91 -17.16
C GLY A 78 2.80 44.57 -16.71
N SER A 79 2.62 44.08 -15.51
CA SER A 79 1.29 43.69 -14.97
C SER A 79 1.29 43.69 -13.48
N ILE A 80 0.16 44.07 -12.88
CA ILE A 80 -0.10 43.98 -11.42
C ILE A 80 -0.30 42.55 -10.95
N ARG A 81 -0.53 41.59 -11.87
CA ARG A 81 -0.68 40.16 -11.56
C ARG A 81 0.66 39.41 -11.48
N ALA A 82 1.76 40.08 -11.68
CA ALA A 82 3.09 39.48 -11.60
C ALA A 82 3.37 38.99 -10.17
N SER A 83 4.20 37.95 -10.03
CA SER A 83 4.44 37.28 -8.75
C SER A 83 5.10 38.14 -7.68
N GLN A 84 5.75 39.21 -8.04
CA GLN A 84 6.35 40.18 -7.13
C GLN A 84 5.35 41.19 -6.55
N TRP A 85 4.12 41.23 -7.07
CA TRP A 85 3.08 42.14 -6.58
C TRP A 85 2.22 41.44 -5.51
N VAL A 86 1.79 42.21 -4.49
CA VAL A 86 0.80 41.76 -3.52
C VAL A 86 -0.51 41.49 -4.25
N GLY A 87 -1.09 40.30 -4.04
CA GLY A 87 -2.26 39.83 -4.79
C GLY A 87 -1.96 39.29 -6.19
N GLY A 88 -0.72 39.29 -6.61
CA GLY A 88 -0.28 38.66 -7.88
C GLY A 88 -0.32 37.12 -7.83
N GLY A 89 -0.08 36.50 -8.96
CA GLY A 89 -0.04 35.06 -9.08
C GLY A 89 1.21 34.45 -8.42
N LYS A 90 1.13 33.20 -8.00
CA LYS A 90 2.29 32.45 -7.50
C LYS A 90 3.20 32.03 -8.65
N ALA A 91 4.49 32.32 -8.53
CA ALA A 91 5.52 31.71 -9.39
C ALA A 91 5.62 30.22 -9.02
N MET A 92 5.87 29.33 -9.98
CA MET A 92 5.94 27.89 -9.80
C MET A 92 4.78 27.32 -8.97
N ALA A 93 3.57 27.86 -9.20
CA ALA A 93 2.37 27.44 -8.48
C ALA A 93 2.11 25.93 -8.72
N PRO A 94 1.82 25.16 -7.67
CA PRO A 94 1.42 23.76 -7.83
C PRO A 94 0.16 23.69 -8.68
N LYS A 95 0.12 22.74 -9.60
CA LYS A 95 -1.03 22.46 -10.45
C LYS A 95 -1.62 21.11 -10.06
N PHE A 96 -2.91 20.97 -10.28
CA PHE A 96 -3.55 19.65 -10.22
C PHE A 96 -2.80 18.70 -11.16
N ARG A 97 -2.40 17.54 -10.65
CA ARG A 97 -1.79 16.48 -11.42
C ARG A 97 -2.07 15.13 -10.83
N ASP A 98 -2.16 14.13 -11.65
CA ASP A 98 -2.14 12.75 -11.27
C ASP A 98 -0.69 12.32 -10.97
N TYR A 99 -0.55 11.49 -9.93
CA TYR A 99 0.73 10.91 -9.52
C TYR A 99 0.80 9.42 -9.86
N GLU A 100 -0.33 8.83 -10.28
CA GLU A 100 -0.37 7.43 -10.65
C GLU A 100 0.51 7.16 -11.87
N TYR A 101 1.25 6.07 -11.83
CA TYR A 101 1.97 5.54 -12.98
C TYR A 101 1.87 4.03 -13.03
N HIS A 102 1.85 3.48 -14.23
CA HIS A 102 1.63 2.07 -14.47
C HIS A 102 2.90 1.25 -14.30
N VAL A 103 2.83 0.22 -13.45
CA VAL A 103 3.84 -0.84 -13.35
C VAL A 103 3.34 -2.07 -14.09
N PRO A 104 4.14 -2.72 -14.95
CA PRO A 104 3.74 -3.91 -15.70
C PRO A 104 3.20 -5.02 -14.78
N LYS A 105 2.14 -5.71 -15.23
CA LYS A 105 1.48 -6.78 -14.45
C LYS A 105 2.46 -7.88 -14.03
N LYS A 106 3.40 -8.25 -14.91
CA LYS A 106 4.43 -9.26 -14.60
C LYS A 106 5.31 -8.84 -13.43
N MET A 107 5.73 -7.57 -13.38
CA MET A 107 6.53 -7.05 -12.27
C MET A 107 5.74 -7.04 -10.95
N ARG A 108 4.47 -6.62 -10.97
CA ARG A 108 3.61 -6.64 -9.78
C ARG A 108 3.43 -8.06 -9.24
N ARG A 109 3.17 -9.04 -10.11
CA ARG A 109 3.06 -10.45 -9.71
C ARG A 109 4.37 -10.99 -9.14
N ALA A 110 5.50 -10.72 -9.82
CA ALA A 110 6.82 -11.12 -9.34
C ALA A 110 7.13 -10.52 -7.96
N ALA A 111 6.79 -9.25 -7.74
CA ALA A 111 6.99 -8.58 -6.44
C ALA A 111 6.15 -9.20 -5.31
N ILE A 112 4.89 -9.59 -5.57
CA ILE A 112 4.05 -10.27 -4.57
C ILE A 112 4.63 -11.64 -4.23
N ARG A 113 5.03 -12.43 -5.23
CA ARG A 113 5.69 -13.73 -5.00
C ARG A 113 6.97 -13.57 -4.17
N ALA A 114 7.82 -12.63 -4.54
CA ALA A 114 9.05 -12.34 -3.81
C ALA A 114 8.75 -11.87 -2.36
N ALA A 115 7.70 -11.08 -2.12
CA ALA A 115 7.33 -10.62 -0.78
C ALA A 115 6.88 -11.78 0.11
N ILE A 116 6.06 -12.70 -0.41
CA ILE A 116 5.64 -13.90 0.30
C ILE A 116 6.83 -14.81 0.57
N SER A 117 7.69 -15.04 -0.43
CA SER A 117 8.91 -15.85 -0.31
C SER A 117 9.88 -15.27 0.72
N LYS A 118 10.02 -13.94 0.79
CA LYS A 118 10.81 -13.28 1.82
C LYS A 118 10.27 -13.54 3.22
N ARG A 119 8.94 -13.47 3.41
CA ARG A 119 8.31 -13.81 4.69
C ARG A 119 8.49 -15.28 5.08
N ASN A 120 8.49 -16.17 4.09
CA ASN A 120 8.81 -17.58 4.33
C ASN A 120 10.29 -17.78 4.72
N ALA A 121 11.22 -17.16 4.03
CA ALA A 121 12.66 -17.22 4.36
C ALA A 121 12.95 -16.67 5.76
N ASP A 122 12.26 -15.59 6.16
CA ASP A 122 12.34 -14.99 7.50
C ASP A 122 11.63 -15.83 8.58
N LYS A 123 11.01 -16.98 8.23
CA LYS A 123 10.17 -17.80 9.11
C LYS A 123 9.01 -17.01 9.75
N ALA A 124 8.53 -16.01 9.06
CA ALA A 124 7.46 -15.11 9.47
C ALA A 124 6.14 -15.36 8.70
N LEU A 125 6.05 -16.48 7.99
CA LEU A 125 4.85 -16.96 7.31
C LEU A 125 4.19 -18.07 8.12
N PHE A 126 2.92 -17.87 8.49
CA PHE A 126 2.10 -18.86 9.19
C PHE A 126 0.89 -19.21 8.35
N ILE A 127 0.55 -20.51 8.33
CA ILE A 127 -0.68 -20.98 7.71
C ILE A 127 -1.61 -21.48 8.79
N LEU A 128 -2.78 -20.83 8.89
CA LEU A 128 -3.84 -21.26 9.81
C LEU A 128 -4.82 -22.17 9.08
N ASP A 129 -5.32 -23.18 9.80
CA ASP A 129 -6.33 -24.09 9.29
C ASP A 129 -7.59 -23.33 8.91
N ASN A 130 -8.27 -22.79 9.87
CA ASN A 130 -9.50 -22.03 9.68
C ASN A 130 -9.66 -20.97 10.77
N TRP A 131 -10.15 -19.79 10.41
CA TRP A 131 -10.43 -18.73 11.36
C TRP A 131 -11.86 -18.22 11.21
N GLN A 132 -12.78 -18.99 11.74
CA GLN A 132 -14.19 -18.62 11.74
C GLN A 132 -14.61 -18.07 13.10
N LEU A 133 -15.29 -16.93 13.07
CA LEU A 133 -15.91 -16.32 14.24
C LEU A 133 -17.43 -16.30 14.02
N SER A 134 -18.17 -16.78 15.01
CA SER A 134 -19.64 -16.76 14.99
C SER A 134 -20.21 -15.34 15.03
N LYS A 135 -19.51 -14.44 15.74
CA LYS A 135 -19.84 -13.01 15.85
C LYS A 135 -18.56 -12.16 15.78
N PRO A 136 -18.59 -10.94 15.22
CA PRO A 136 -17.44 -10.06 15.26
C PRO A 136 -17.03 -9.74 16.69
N SER A 137 -15.75 -10.00 17.04
CA SER A 137 -15.21 -9.77 18.37
C SER A 137 -13.72 -9.45 18.32
N THR A 138 -13.36 -8.23 18.61
CA THR A 138 -11.95 -7.78 18.69
C THR A 138 -11.21 -8.46 19.84
N LYS A 139 -11.90 -8.71 20.96
CA LYS A 139 -11.31 -9.38 22.12
C LYS A 139 -10.88 -10.82 21.79
N ALA A 140 -11.71 -11.56 21.06
CA ALA A 140 -11.38 -12.93 20.65
C ALA A 140 -10.16 -12.97 19.73
N VAL A 141 -10.05 -12.00 18.82
CA VAL A 141 -8.92 -11.86 17.90
C VAL A 141 -7.65 -11.47 18.66
N ALA A 142 -7.72 -10.52 19.58
CA ALA A 142 -6.58 -10.12 20.40
C ALA A 142 -6.02 -11.30 21.22
N LEU A 143 -6.89 -12.08 21.87
CA LEU A 143 -6.49 -13.29 22.59
C LEU A 143 -5.87 -14.36 21.67
N ALA A 144 -6.34 -14.47 20.42
CA ALA A 144 -5.76 -15.40 19.46
C ALA A 144 -4.33 -14.97 19.06
N PHE A 145 -4.11 -13.68 18.79
CA PHE A 145 -2.77 -13.16 18.48
C PHE A 145 -1.80 -13.28 19.66
N GLU A 146 -2.27 -13.03 20.87
CA GLU A 146 -1.49 -13.22 22.10
C GLU A 146 -1.05 -14.68 22.27
N LYS A 147 -1.96 -15.64 22.07
CA LYS A 147 -1.64 -17.09 22.12
C LYS A 147 -0.62 -17.50 21.04
N LEU A 148 -0.72 -16.92 19.85
CA LEU A 148 0.25 -17.15 18.76
C LEU A 148 1.60 -16.47 19.04
N GLY A 149 1.66 -15.52 19.99
CA GLY A 149 2.85 -14.75 20.33
C GLY A 149 3.22 -13.73 19.26
N LEU A 150 2.21 -13.10 18.66
CA LEU A 150 2.37 -12.16 17.54
C LEU A 150 2.05 -10.73 18.00
N ASP A 151 2.97 -9.81 17.71
CA ASP A 151 2.81 -8.37 18.01
C ASP A 151 2.36 -7.55 16.80
N ASP A 152 2.60 -8.04 15.59
CA ASP A 152 2.33 -7.35 14.35
C ASP A 152 2.12 -8.37 13.23
N ALA A 153 0.92 -8.41 12.66
CA ALA A 153 0.60 -9.38 11.60
C ALA A 153 -0.42 -8.87 10.59
N LEU A 154 -0.21 -9.27 9.34
CA LEU A 154 -1.19 -9.17 8.26
C LEU A 154 -1.88 -10.53 8.08
N VAL A 155 -3.20 -10.54 8.14
CA VAL A 155 -4.01 -11.72 7.86
C VAL A 155 -4.57 -11.62 6.44
N ILE A 156 -4.32 -12.65 5.63
CA ILE A 156 -4.92 -12.77 4.29
C ILE A 156 -5.84 -14.01 4.27
N ASP A 157 -7.08 -13.77 3.93
CA ASP A 157 -8.11 -14.81 3.82
C ASP A 157 -8.98 -14.58 2.59
N ALA A 158 -9.80 -15.55 2.25
CA ALA A 158 -10.94 -15.33 1.37
C ALA A 158 -11.89 -14.28 1.97
N LYS A 159 -12.99 -13.95 1.30
CA LYS A 159 -13.96 -12.98 1.85
C LYS A 159 -14.53 -13.44 3.19
N ASN A 160 -14.01 -12.86 4.27
CA ASN A 160 -14.43 -13.13 5.65
C ASN A 160 -14.76 -11.81 6.36
N GLU A 161 -16.01 -11.36 6.20
CA GLU A 161 -16.44 -10.07 6.77
C GLU A 161 -16.43 -10.05 8.29
N THR A 162 -16.71 -11.16 8.96
CA THR A 162 -16.71 -11.23 10.41
C THR A 162 -15.31 -11.07 10.99
N LEU A 163 -14.32 -11.68 10.35
CA LEU A 163 -12.92 -11.55 10.71
C LEU A 163 -12.41 -10.13 10.39
N PHE A 164 -12.72 -9.57 9.23
CA PHE A 164 -12.40 -8.20 8.87
C PHE A 164 -12.92 -7.19 9.91
N LYS A 165 -14.21 -7.27 10.28
CA LYS A 165 -14.82 -6.39 11.29
C LYS A 165 -14.15 -6.55 12.68
N SER A 166 -13.64 -7.74 12.98
CA SER A 166 -12.98 -8.04 14.25
C SER A 166 -11.55 -7.50 14.32
N ILE A 167 -10.80 -7.55 13.21
CA ILE A 167 -9.39 -7.13 13.15
C ILE A 167 -9.24 -5.63 12.98
N ARG A 168 -10.09 -4.97 12.17
CA ARG A 168 -9.90 -3.57 11.75
C ARG A 168 -9.68 -2.55 12.86
N ASN A 169 -10.10 -2.85 14.11
CA ASN A 169 -9.89 -1.99 15.27
C ASN A 169 -8.67 -2.41 16.12
N ALA A 170 -8.04 -3.54 15.81
CA ALA A 170 -6.86 -4.00 16.52
C ALA A 170 -5.62 -3.24 15.99
N GLN A 171 -4.86 -2.63 16.91
CA GLN A 171 -3.63 -1.94 16.52
C GLN A 171 -2.57 -2.95 16.03
N ARG A 172 -1.83 -2.60 14.98
CA ARG A 172 -0.76 -3.41 14.38
C ARG A 172 -1.22 -4.72 13.71
N PHE A 173 -2.52 -4.93 13.58
CA PHE A 173 -3.08 -6.07 12.87
C PHE A 173 -3.97 -5.58 11.75
N ASP A 174 -3.72 -6.06 10.56
CA ASP A 174 -4.52 -5.73 9.38
C ASP A 174 -5.06 -7.00 8.73
N PHE A 175 -6.19 -6.88 8.05
CA PHE A 175 -6.82 -7.94 7.29
C PHE A 175 -6.98 -7.52 5.84
N LEU A 176 -6.59 -8.40 4.93
CA LEU A 176 -6.83 -8.20 3.50
C LEU A 176 -7.50 -9.44 2.89
N PRO A 177 -8.49 -9.25 2.02
CA PRO A 177 -8.94 -10.34 1.16
C PRO A 177 -7.84 -10.66 0.15
N VAL A 178 -7.83 -11.88 -0.39
CA VAL A 178 -6.83 -12.32 -1.39
C VAL A 178 -6.73 -11.36 -2.58
N GLU A 179 -7.87 -10.83 -3.04
CA GLU A 179 -7.92 -9.86 -4.14
C GLU A 179 -7.22 -8.52 -3.81
N GLY A 180 -7.15 -8.17 -2.53
CA GLY A 180 -6.50 -6.98 -2.00
C GLY A 180 -5.03 -7.17 -1.63
N ALA A 181 -4.48 -8.39 -1.77
CA ALA A 181 -3.10 -8.68 -1.43
C ALA A 181 -2.13 -7.77 -2.21
N ASN A 182 -1.27 -7.08 -1.49
CA ASN A 182 -0.33 -6.13 -2.09
C ASN A 182 1.03 -6.13 -1.36
N VAL A 183 2.05 -5.70 -2.08
CA VAL A 183 3.43 -5.74 -1.60
C VAL A 183 3.66 -4.83 -0.39
N TYR A 184 3.05 -3.65 -0.38
CA TYR A 184 3.25 -2.67 0.69
C TYR A 184 2.81 -3.22 2.04
N ASP A 185 1.60 -3.77 2.13
CA ASP A 185 1.06 -4.27 3.39
C ASP A 185 1.77 -5.57 3.83
N ILE A 186 2.14 -6.48 2.89
CA ILE A 186 2.95 -7.67 3.20
C ILE A 186 4.31 -7.30 3.81
N LEU A 187 4.97 -6.25 3.29
CA LEU A 187 6.28 -5.81 3.79
C LEU A 187 6.19 -4.90 5.01
N ARG A 188 5.05 -4.24 5.23
CA ARG A 188 4.82 -3.37 6.38
C ARG A 188 4.74 -4.17 7.68
N HIS A 189 3.99 -5.28 7.65
CA HIS A 189 3.81 -6.14 8.81
C HIS A 189 4.97 -7.12 8.97
N ARG A 190 5.32 -7.42 10.22
CA ARG A 190 6.40 -8.37 10.52
C ARG A 190 6.03 -9.80 10.16
N THR A 191 4.80 -10.19 10.42
CA THR A 191 4.30 -11.55 10.20
C THR A 191 3.19 -11.57 9.17
N LEU A 192 3.18 -12.58 8.33
CA LEU A 192 2.12 -12.87 7.36
C LEU A 192 1.38 -14.14 7.78
N ILE A 193 0.07 -14.02 7.93
CA ILE A 193 -0.81 -15.14 8.25
C ILE A 193 -1.73 -15.40 7.06
N LEU A 194 -1.72 -16.61 6.57
CA LEU A 194 -2.62 -17.08 5.52
C LEU A 194 -3.57 -18.13 6.12
N THR A 195 -4.84 -18.08 5.79
CA THR A 195 -5.70 -19.24 5.99
C THR A 195 -5.44 -20.26 4.90
N GLN A 196 -5.78 -21.52 5.09
CA GLN A 196 -5.66 -22.55 4.05
C GLN A 196 -6.42 -22.14 2.78
N ALA A 197 -7.63 -21.60 2.93
CA ALA A 197 -8.43 -21.09 1.82
C ALA A 197 -7.75 -19.91 1.11
N GLY A 198 -7.19 -18.97 1.90
CA GLY A 198 -6.44 -17.83 1.40
C GLY A 198 -5.16 -18.24 0.67
N ALA A 199 -4.41 -19.21 1.19
CA ALA A 199 -3.19 -19.72 0.56
C ALA A 199 -3.47 -20.35 -0.81
N LYS A 200 -4.48 -21.21 -0.93
CA LYS A 200 -4.89 -21.81 -2.21
C LYS A 200 -5.38 -20.78 -3.21
N ALA A 201 -6.14 -19.79 -2.75
CA ALA A 201 -6.63 -18.72 -3.60
C ALA A 201 -5.48 -17.81 -4.09
N LEU A 202 -4.47 -17.52 -3.23
CA LEU A 202 -3.26 -16.80 -3.63
C LEU A 202 -2.46 -17.59 -4.67
N GLU A 203 -2.33 -18.89 -4.50
CA GLU A 203 -1.68 -19.75 -5.48
C GLU A 203 -2.37 -19.64 -6.85
N GLY A 204 -3.69 -19.76 -6.91
CA GLY A 204 -4.45 -19.62 -8.16
C GLY A 204 -4.33 -18.24 -8.81
N ALA A 205 -4.13 -17.18 -8.02
CA ALA A 205 -4.02 -15.81 -8.53
C ALA A 205 -2.61 -15.43 -8.99
N PHE A 206 -1.57 -16.00 -8.38
CA PHE A 206 -0.17 -15.53 -8.54
C PHE A 206 0.83 -16.63 -8.94
N ALA A 207 0.51 -17.90 -8.85
CA ALA A 207 1.39 -19.00 -9.29
C ALA A 207 1.64 -19.02 -10.80
#